data_59b3c56064293f783583ef9904deaa64
#
_entry.id   59b3c56064293f783583ef9904deaa64
#
_cell.length_a   1.000
_cell.length_b   1.000
_cell.length_c   1.000
_cell.angle_alpha   90.00
_cell.angle_beta   90.00
_cell.angle_gamma   90.00
#
_symmetry.space_group_name_H-M   'P 1'
#
loop_
_entity.id
_entity.type
_entity.pdbx_description
1 polymer ?
#
loop_
_entity_poly.entity_id
_entity_poly.type
_entity_poly.pdbx_seq_one_letter_code
_entity_poly.pdbx_strand_id
1 'polypeptide(L)'
;MSLTFARCFDPAGAVHGIPTFPWRLAPEGLATRRQLRALGLRPGGQDIAGQVLRPRFRRGPLTAFLYRVDRAKPVRPMTPAKTAALAKANTARRTCPACRRDAGYVIPASLGMCVPCAYPDTDQHAA
;
A
#
# COMPACT_ATOMS: atom_id res chain seq x y z
N MET A 1 20.38 -19.56 15.63
CA MET A 1 19.79 -18.50 14.80
C MET A 1 19.90 -18.87 13.34
N SER A 2 18.89 -18.55 12.56
CA SER A 2 18.96 -18.78 11.11
C SER A 2 19.89 -17.78 10.45
N LEU A 3 20.47 -18.14 9.30
CA LEU A 3 21.27 -17.23 8.48
C LEU A 3 20.45 -16.00 8.04
N THR A 4 19.17 -16.17 7.86
CA THR A 4 18.23 -15.09 7.55
C THR A 4 18.18 -14.04 8.64
N PHE A 5 18.15 -14.48 9.89
CA PHE A 5 18.18 -13.56 11.03
C PHE A 5 19.48 -12.74 11.03
N ALA A 6 20.62 -13.40 10.87
CA ALA A 6 21.92 -12.73 10.88
C ALA A 6 22.06 -11.69 9.77
N ARG A 7 21.54 -11.97 8.59
CA ARG A 7 21.58 -11.04 7.45
C ARG A 7 20.71 -9.81 7.65
N CYS A 8 19.60 -9.96 8.33
CA CYS A 8 18.62 -8.89 8.50
C CYS A 8 18.76 -8.16 9.85
N PHE A 9 19.66 -8.59 10.72
CA PHE A 9 19.83 -7.97 12.03
C PHE A 9 21.01 -6.99 12.01
N ASP A 10 20.68 -5.70 11.92
CA ASP A 10 21.66 -4.61 11.88
C ASP A 10 21.12 -3.40 12.64
N PRO A 11 21.01 -3.50 13.99
CA PRO A 11 20.37 -2.44 14.78
C PRO A 11 21.12 -1.11 14.77
N ALA A 12 22.42 -1.12 14.47
CA ALA A 12 23.23 0.09 14.40
C ALA A 12 23.22 0.72 12.99
N GLY A 13 22.70 0.03 11.98
CA GLY A 13 22.71 0.53 10.61
C GLY A 13 24.08 0.50 9.95
N ALA A 14 25.01 -0.31 10.46
CA ALA A 14 26.37 -0.36 9.95
C ALA A 14 26.47 -0.94 8.54
N VAL A 15 25.63 -1.91 8.22
CA VAL A 15 25.62 -2.60 6.92
C VAL A 15 24.59 -1.99 5.97
N HIS A 16 23.38 -1.73 6.46
CA HIS A 16 22.25 -1.27 5.65
C HIS A 16 22.06 0.25 5.63
N GLY A 17 22.83 1.00 6.39
CA GLY A 17 22.76 2.45 6.47
C GLY A 17 21.67 2.99 7.40
N ILE A 18 20.71 2.18 7.79
CA ILE A 18 19.69 2.50 8.80
C ILE A 18 19.48 1.29 9.69
N PRO A 19 18.97 1.47 10.93
CA PRO A 19 18.65 0.34 11.78
C PRO A 19 17.76 -0.67 11.06
N THR A 20 18.19 -1.93 11.03
CA THR A 20 17.54 -2.98 10.27
C THR A 20 17.28 -4.18 11.16
N PHE A 21 16.09 -4.77 11.03
CA PHE A 21 15.64 -5.88 11.85
C PHE A 21 15.01 -6.95 10.97
N PRO A 22 15.03 -8.22 11.39
CA PRO A 22 14.32 -9.28 10.70
C PRO A 22 12.81 -9.02 10.68
N TRP A 23 12.13 -9.56 9.70
CA TRP A 23 10.68 -9.42 9.56
C TRP A 23 9.95 -9.87 10.84
N ARG A 24 9.01 -9.06 11.30
CA ARG A 24 8.22 -9.25 12.54
C ARG A 24 9.02 -9.12 13.84
N LEU A 25 10.29 -8.71 13.77
CA LEU A 25 11.16 -8.56 14.95
C LEU A 25 11.57 -7.09 15.17
N ALA A 26 10.70 -6.16 14.81
CA ALA A 26 10.92 -4.75 15.07
C ALA A 26 10.97 -4.50 16.59
N PRO A 27 11.88 -3.62 17.05
CA PRO A 27 11.94 -3.30 18.47
C PRO A 27 10.68 -2.56 18.94
N GLU A 28 10.43 -2.60 20.24
CA GLU A 28 9.34 -1.85 20.84
C GLU A 28 9.50 -0.36 20.56
N GLY A 29 8.39 0.33 20.32
CA GLY A 29 8.39 1.75 20.00
C GLY A 29 8.55 2.08 18.51
N LEU A 30 8.83 1.09 17.66
CA LEU A 30 8.86 1.26 16.21
C LEU A 30 7.75 0.43 15.58
N ALA A 31 7.13 0.97 14.54
CA ALA A 31 6.05 0.31 13.84
C ALA A 31 6.08 0.66 12.35
N THR A 32 5.62 -0.27 11.53
CA THR A 32 5.43 -0.01 10.11
C THR A 32 4.22 0.92 9.91
N ARG A 33 4.12 1.51 8.73
CA ARG A 33 2.96 2.34 8.39
C ARG A 33 1.65 1.58 8.54
N ARG A 34 1.63 0.31 8.16
CA ARG A 34 0.45 -0.55 8.29
C ARG A 34 0.08 -0.79 9.76
N GLN A 35 1.06 -1.04 10.61
CA GLN A 35 0.85 -1.23 12.05
C GLN A 35 0.37 0.07 12.71
N LEU A 36 0.94 1.21 12.34
CA LEU A 36 0.46 2.52 12.81
C LEU A 36 -1.00 2.75 12.44
N ARG A 37 -1.36 2.42 11.21
CA ARG A 37 -2.74 2.59 10.74
C ARG A 37 -3.72 1.72 11.53
N ALA A 38 -3.33 0.51 11.91
CA ALA A 38 -4.15 -0.35 12.77
C ALA A 38 -4.38 0.27 14.15
N LEU A 39 -3.46 1.13 14.61
CA LEU A 39 -3.59 1.89 15.86
C LEU A 39 -4.30 3.24 15.69
N GLY A 40 -4.76 3.55 14.48
CA GLY A 40 -5.36 4.86 14.17
C GLY A 40 -4.33 5.97 14.03
N LEU A 41 -3.08 5.64 13.72
CA LEU A 41 -1.97 6.59 13.63
C LEU A 41 -1.39 6.64 12.21
N ARG A 42 -0.65 7.71 11.94
CA ARG A 42 0.13 7.90 10.71
C ARG A 42 1.53 8.39 11.08
N PRO A 43 2.54 8.20 10.21
CA PRO A 43 3.90 8.66 10.52
C PRO A 43 4.01 10.14 10.86
N GLY A 44 3.19 11.00 10.25
CA GLY A 44 3.14 12.41 10.58
C GLY A 44 4.32 13.22 10.07
N GLY A 45 4.93 12.82 8.97
CA GLY A 45 6.05 13.53 8.35
C GLY A 45 7.40 13.28 8.99
N GLN A 46 7.51 12.35 9.94
CA GLN A 46 8.79 11.98 10.54
C GLN A 46 9.66 11.20 9.56
N ASP A 47 10.96 11.26 9.74
CA ASP A 47 11.91 10.47 8.99
C ASP A 47 11.81 8.98 9.34
N ILE A 48 12.29 8.13 8.43
CA ILE A 48 12.34 6.70 8.66
C ILE A 48 13.28 6.40 9.83
N ALA A 49 12.78 5.67 10.83
CA ALA A 49 13.56 5.31 12.01
C ALA A 49 14.30 3.98 11.85
N GLY A 50 13.89 3.15 10.91
CA GLY A 50 14.50 1.85 10.66
C GLY A 50 13.74 1.11 9.57
N GLN A 51 14.06 -0.16 9.42
CA GLN A 51 13.37 -1.03 8.46
C GLN A 51 13.35 -2.46 8.96
N VAL A 52 12.40 -3.25 8.46
CA VAL A 52 12.39 -4.70 8.61
C VAL A 52 12.57 -5.33 7.22
N LEU A 53 13.36 -6.39 7.15
CA LEU A 53 13.66 -7.08 5.90
C LEU A 53 13.21 -8.53 5.98
N ARG A 54 12.67 -9.00 4.86
CA ARG A 54 12.33 -10.40 4.64
C ARG A 54 12.98 -10.87 3.33
N PRO A 55 13.97 -11.77 3.37
CA PRO A 55 14.55 -12.32 2.15
C PRO A 55 13.51 -13.07 1.33
N ARG A 56 13.60 -12.94 0.01
CA ARG A 56 12.74 -13.63 -0.95
C ARG A 56 13.60 -14.39 -1.96
N PHE A 57 13.10 -15.54 -2.39
CA PHE A 57 13.78 -16.35 -3.39
C PHE A 57 13.80 -15.63 -4.75
N ARG A 58 15.00 -15.48 -5.33
CA ARG A 58 15.24 -14.85 -6.64
C ARG A 58 14.72 -13.43 -6.79
N ARG A 59 14.45 -12.73 -5.67
CA ARG A 59 14.00 -11.34 -5.66
C ARG A 59 14.77 -10.57 -4.60
N GLY A 60 14.78 -9.25 -4.74
CA GLY A 60 15.27 -8.41 -3.67
C GLY A 60 14.46 -8.62 -2.38
N PRO A 61 15.01 -8.31 -1.22
CA PRO A 61 14.29 -8.48 0.04
C PRO A 61 13.04 -7.63 0.08
N LEU A 62 11.99 -8.18 0.70
CA LEU A 62 10.81 -7.40 1.02
C LEU A 62 11.18 -6.45 2.15
N THR A 63 10.93 -5.15 1.95
CA THR A 63 11.31 -4.11 2.89
C THR A 63 10.09 -3.37 3.38
N ALA A 64 9.98 -3.17 4.69
CA ALA A 64 8.98 -2.28 5.27
C ALA A 64 9.70 -1.30 6.19
N PHE A 65 9.43 -0.01 6.02
CA PHE A 65 10.05 1.03 6.83
C PHE A 65 9.36 1.16 8.18
N LEU A 66 10.16 1.48 9.20
CA LEU A 66 9.70 1.65 10.57
C LEU A 66 9.67 3.12 10.95
N TYR A 67 8.70 3.49 11.76
CA TYR A 67 8.51 4.85 12.26
C TYR A 67 8.33 4.80 13.77
N ARG A 68 8.70 5.88 14.44
CA ARG A 68 8.55 5.98 15.89
C ARG A 68 7.08 6.19 16.23
N VAL A 69 6.55 5.33 17.10
CA VAL A 69 5.17 5.41 17.55
C VAL A 69 4.92 6.68 18.37
N ASP A 70 5.92 7.10 19.17
CA ASP A 70 5.82 8.30 20.00
C ASP A 70 5.77 9.61 19.19
N ARG A 71 6.21 9.59 17.94
CA ARG A 71 6.12 10.73 17.01
C ARG A 71 4.98 10.61 16.00
N ALA A 72 4.25 9.51 16.04
CA ALA A 72 3.11 9.30 15.14
C ALA A 72 1.99 10.26 15.52
N LYS A 73 1.20 10.65 14.50
CA LYS A 73 0.05 11.54 14.67
C LYS A 73 -1.24 10.78 14.38
N PRO A 74 -2.38 11.20 14.96
CA PRO A 74 -3.65 10.59 14.63
C PRO A 74 -3.98 10.69 13.14
N VAL A 75 -4.61 9.64 12.60
CA VAL A 75 -5.12 9.66 11.23
C VAL A 75 -6.19 10.75 11.12
N ARG A 76 -6.13 11.53 10.05
CA ARG A 76 -7.12 12.57 9.80
C ARG A 76 -8.49 11.94 9.58
N PRO A 77 -9.53 12.40 10.25
CA PRO A 77 -10.87 11.86 10.06
C PRO A 77 -11.37 12.13 8.65
N MET A 78 -12.16 11.20 8.13
CA MET A 78 -12.80 11.38 6.82
C MET A 78 -13.90 12.42 6.96
N THR A 79 -13.80 13.54 6.23
CA THR A 79 -14.82 14.57 6.20
C THR A 79 -15.90 14.24 5.16
N PRO A 80 -17.13 14.79 5.29
CA PRO A 80 -18.15 14.62 4.25
C PRO A 80 -17.69 15.09 2.88
N ALA A 81 -16.91 16.17 2.80
CA ALA A 81 -16.36 16.66 1.54
C ALA A 81 -15.38 15.65 0.91
N LYS A 82 -14.52 15.04 1.70
CA LYS A 82 -13.59 14.01 1.23
C LYS A 82 -14.32 12.75 0.79
N THR A 83 -15.35 12.33 1.53
CA THR A 83 -16.19 11.20 1.17
C THR A 83 -16.87 11.43 -0.17
N ALA A 84 -17.44 12.61 -0.39
CA ALA A 84 -18.08 12.98 -1.66
C ALA A 84 -17.08 13.01 -2.80
N ALA A 85 -15.88 13.59 -2.58
CA ALA A 85 -14.83 13.62 -3.60
C ALA A 85 -14.36 12.22 -3.98
N LEU A 86 -14.19 11.33 -3.00
CA LEU A 86 -13.80 9.94 -3.24
C LEU A 86 -14.87 9.19 -4.01
N ALA A 87 -16.14 9.34 -3.64
CA ALA A 87 -17.26 8.72 -4.35
C ALA A 87 -17.30 9.19 -5.81
N LYS A 88 -17.11 10.48 -6.06
CA LYS A 88 -17.07 11.07 -7.39
C LYS A 88 -15.89 10.52 -8.21
N ALA A 89 -14.71 10.40 -7.61
CA ALA A 89 -13.54 9.84 -8.27
C ALA A 89 -13.74 8.36 -8.62
N ASN A 90 -14.34 7.57 -7.74
CA ASN A 90 -14.62 6.16 -7.99
C ASN A 90 -15.66 5.98 -9.09
N THR A 91 -16.68 6.83 -9.13
CA THR A 91 -17.67 6.85 -10.22
C THR A 91 -16.99 7.13 -11.55
N ALA A 92 -16.09 8.12 -11.60
CA ALA A 92 -15.34 8.44 -12.81
C ALA A 92 -14.50 7.25 -13.31
N ARG A 93 -13.88 6.51 -12.38
CA ARG A 93 -13.07 5.32 -12.72
C ARG A 93 -13.89 4.16 -13.26
N ARG A 94 -15.15 4.06 -12.87
CA ARG A 94 -16.06 3.01 -13.33
C ARG A 94 -16.85 3.40 -14.59
N THR A 95 -16.86 4.67 -14.93
CA THR A 95 -17.60 5.15 -16.09
C THR A 95 -16.81 4.92 -17.38
N CYS A 96 -17.40 4.19 -18.30
CA CYS A 96 -16.78 3.95 -19.60
C CYS A 96 -16.78 5.23 -20.45
N PRO A 97 -15.63 5.67 -20.99
CA PRO A 97 -15.59 6.86 -21.85
C PRO A 97 -16.27 6.64 -23.22
N ALA A 98 -16.40 5.40 -23.66
CA ALA A 98 -17.01 5.08 -24.95
C ALA A 98 -18.55 5.06 -24.88
N CYS A 99 -19.13 4.29 -23.96
CA CYS A 99 -20.59 4.18 -23.82
C CYS A 99 -21.17 5.05 -22.71
N ARG A 100 -20.32 5.64 -21.87
CA ARG A 100 -20.67 6.52 -20.74
C ARG A 100 -21.53 5.88 -19.66
N ARG A 101 -21.52 4.54 -19.59
CA ARG A 101 -22.23 3.79 -18.55
C ARG A 101 -21.29 3.43 -17.41
N ASP A 102 -21.86 3.25 -16.23
CA ASP A 102 -21.14 2.66 -15.10
C ASP A 102 -20.94 1.18 -15.38
N ALA A 103 -19.68 0.75 -15.45
CA ALA A 103 -19.34 -0.64 -15.73
C ALA A 103 -19.56 -1.56 -14.52
N GLY A 104 -19.72 -1.00 -13.31
CA GLY A 104 -19.81 -1.76 -12.07
C GLY A 104 -18.45 -2.20 -11.49
N TYR A 105 -17.37 -1.85 -12.16
CA TYR A 105 -16.00 -2.12 -11.76
C TYR A 105 -15.08 -1.00 -12.21
N VAL A 106 -13.90 -0.89 -11.60
CA VAL A 106 -12.88 0.08 -12.04
C VAL A 106 -12.30 -0.40 -13.36
N ILE A 107 -12.42 0.43 -14.39
CA ILE A 107 -11.92 0.11 -15.73
C ILE A 107 -10.40 0.19 -15.73
N PRO A 108 -9.66 -0.88 -16.10
CA PRO A 108 -8.21 -0.84 -16.18
C PRO A 108 -7.73 0.19 -17.20
N ALA A 109 -6.68 0.93 -16.86
CA ALA A 109 -6.10 1.92 -17.78
C ALA A 109 -5.61 1.27 -19.08
N SER A 110 -5.14 0.02 -19.00
CA SER A 110 -4.70 -0.75 -20.17
C SER A 110 -5.83 -1.09 -21.13
N LEU A 111 -7.06 -1.23 -20.63
CA LEU A 111 -8.24 -1.52 -21.46
C LEU A 111 -8.85 -0.22 -22.01
N GLY A 112 -8.90 0.84 -21.21
CA GLY A 112 -9.38 2.16 -21.62
C GLY A 112 -10.88 2.29 -21.80
N MET A 113 -11.63 1.20 -21.72
CA MET A 113 -13.09 1.18 -21.87
C MET A 113 -13.67 -0.08 -21.21
N CYS A 114 -14.99 -0.16 -21.05
CA CYS A 114 -15.61 -1.34 -20.44
C CYS A 114 -15.46 -2.57 -21.35
N VAL A 115 -15.61 -3.75 -20.76
CA VAL A 115 -15.45 -5.02 -21.50
C VAL A 115 -16.39 -5.12 -22.71
N PRO A 116 -17.69 -4.82 -22.62
CA PRO A 116 -18.56 -4.84 -23.79
C PRO A 116 -18.12 -3.92 -24.93
N CYS A 117 -17.54 -2.75 -24.63
CA CYS A 117 -17.01 -1.84 -25.65
C CYS A 117 -15.69 -2.34 -26.25
N ALA A 118 -14.83 -2.92 -25.42
CA ALA A 118 -13.53 -3.45 -25.85
C ALA A 118 -13.70 -4.75 -26.66
N TYR A 119 -14.69 -5.56 -26.31
CA TYR A 119 -14.94 -6.86 -26.92
C TYR A 119 -16.42 -6.99 -27.28
N PRO A 120 -16.88 -6.26 -28.33
CA PRO A 120 -18.31 -6.26 -28.72
C PRO A 120 -18.84 -7.63 -29.11
N ASP A 121 -17.99 -8.51 -29.64
CA ASP A 121 -18.38 -9.87 -30.03
C ASP A 121 -18.75 -10.75 -28.83
N THR A 122 -18.13 -10.49 -27.66
CA THR A 122 -18.43 -11.22 -26.44
C THR A 122 -19.85 -10.93 -25.95
N ASP A 123 -20.31 -9.70 -26.13
CA ASP A 123 -21.65 -9.28 -25.74
C ASP A 123 -22.75 -9.95 -26.57
N GLN A 124 -22.47 -10.24 -27.84
CA GLN A 124 -23.40 -10.93 -28.71
C GLN A 124 -23.64 -12.39 -28.35
N HIS A 125 -22.65 -13.04 -27.69
CA HIS A 125 -22.78 -14.42 -27.27
C HIS A 125 -23.43 -14.56 -25.88
N ALA A 126 -23.58 -13.50 -25.15
CA ALA A 126 -24.19 -13.49 -23.82
C ALA A 126 -25.73 -13.39 -23.87
N ALA A 127 -26.30 -13.16 -25.04
CA ALA A 127 -27.74 -13.01 -25.22
C ALA A 127 -28.47 -14.33 -25.41
#